data_cf4331ed8b98ca7feff26b7b84bfb711
#
_entry.id   cf4331ed8b98ca7feff26b7b84bfb711
#
_cell.length_a   1.000
_cell.length_b   1.000
_cell.length_c   1.000
_cell.angle_alpha   90.00
_cell.angle_beta   90.00
_cell.angle_gamma   90.00
#
_symmetry.space_group_name_H-M   'P 1'
#
loop_
_entity.id
_entity.type
_entity.pdbx_description
1 polymer ?
#
loop_
_entity_poly.entity_id
_entity_poly.type
_entity_poly.pdbx_seq_one_letter_code
_entity_poly.pdbx_strand_id
1 'polypeptide(L)'
;MNFKISEIPEKIVAKGITGRYIHSDNITIGFVTIEKGAVLPSHAHLHEQTTQVISGKLELTIDGFTNVLEPGTIAMIPSNVVHSALALTDCLVTDTFCPVRDDYK
;
A
#
# COMPACT_ATOMS: atom_id res chain seq x y z
N MET A 1 -7.93 16.11 -14.53
CA MET A 1 -6.83 15.47 -15.26
C MET A 1 -6.98 13.98 -15.19
N ASN A 2 -6.66 13.28 -16.26
CA ASN A 2 -6.81 11.84 -16.33
C ASN A 2 -5.45 11.17 -16.46
N PHE A 3 -5.30 10.01 -15.83
CA PHE A 3 -4.09 9.20 -15.90
C PHE A 3 -4.43 7.79 -16.31
N LYS A 4 -3.65 7.20 -17.21
CA LYS A 4 -3.67 5.76 -17.41
C LYS A 4 -2.68 5.13 -16.43
N ILE A 5 -3.16 4.27 -15.56
CA ILE A 5 -2.32 3.63 -14.53
C ILE A 5 -1.13 2.92 -15.17
N SER A 6 -1.35 2.25 -16.32
CA SER A 6 -0.31 1.53 -17.03
C SER A 6 0.82 2.42 -17.55
N GLU A 7 0.60 3.72 -17.68
CA GLU A 7 1.60 4.69 -18.15
C GLU A 7 2.35 5.38 -17.00
N ILE A 8 1.94 5.16 -15.75
CA ILE A 8 2.63 5.70 -14.58
C ILE A 8 3.89 4.85 -14.34
N PRO A 9 5.08 5.46 -14.22
CA PRO A 9 6.30 4.69 -13.97
C PRO A 9 6.23 3.87 -12.69
N GLU A 10 6.73 2.64 -12.73
CA GLU A 10 6.84 1.78 -11.56
C GLU A 10 7.99 2.20 -10.67
N LYS A 11 7.77 2.12 -9.37
CA LYS A 11 8.81 2.25 -8.35
C LYS A 11 8.92 0.95 -7.57
N ILE A 12 10.14 0.51 -7.30
CA ILE A 12 10.39 -0.62 -6.41
C ILE A 12 10.30 -0.09 -4.97
N VAL A 13 9.32 -0.59 -4.22
CA VAL A 13 9.12 -0.21 -2.82
C VAL A 13 9.96 -1.10 -1.91
N ALA A 14 9.96 -2.39 -2.19
CA ALA A 14 10.74 -3.40 -1.52
C ALA A 14 10.85 -4.61 -2.46
N LYS A 15 11.61 -5.64 -2.08
CA LYS A 15 11.72 -6.86 -2.88
C LYS A 15 10.32 -7.48 -3.09
N GLY A 16 9.92 -7.64 -4.35
CA GLY A 16 8.61 -8.20 -4.71
C GLY A 16 7.45 -7.24 -4.57
N ILE A 17 7.71 -5.96 -4.28
CA ILE A 17 6.68 -4.93 -4.12
C ILE A 17 6.99 -3.76 -5.03
N THR A 18 6.12 -3.50 -5.99
CA THR A 18 6.23 -2.38 -6.92
C THR A 18 4.98 -1.53 -6.91
N GLY A 19 5.14 -0.23 -7.00
CA GLY A 19 4.02 0.70 -6.96
C GLY A 19 4.08 1.73 -8.08
N ARG A 20 2.90 2.20 -8.45
CA ARG A 20 2.69 3.33 -9.36
C ARG A 20 1.93 4.38 -8.59
N TYR A 21 2.43 5.61 -8.52
CA TYR A 21 1.93 6.63 -7.60
C TYR A 21 1.47 7.88 -8.33
N ILE A 22 0.31 8.39 -7.92
CA ILE A 22 -0.22 9.69 -8.33
C ILE A 22 -0.21 10.59 -7.10
N HIS A 23 0.31 11.80 -7.26
CA HIS A 23 0.41 12.78 -6.18
C HIS A 23 -0.43 14.01 -6.50
N SER A 24 -1.31 14.40 -5.59
CA SER A 24 -1.96 15.70 -5.58
C SER A 24 -1.24 16.62 -4.59
N ASP A 25 -1.84 17.76 -4.26
CA ASP A 25 -1.25 18.65 -3.24
C ASP A 25 -1.29 18.03 -1.84
N ASN A 26 -2.29 17.19 -1.55
CA ASN A 26 -2.57 16.71 -0.21
C ASN A 26 -2.50 15.20 -0.05
N ILE A 27 -2.66 14.44 -1.12
CA ILE A 27 -2.73 12.97 -1.04
C ILE A 27 -1.83 12.31 -2.08
N THR A 28 -1.44 11.08 -1.78
CA THR A 28 -0.80 10.16 -2.72
C THR A 28 -1.67 8.93 -2.84
N ILE A 29 -1.95 8.51 -4.06
CA ILE A 29 -2.62 7.23 -4.34
C ILE A 29 -1.62 6.31 -5.02
N GLY A 30 -1.44 5.12 -4.46
CA GLY A 30 -0.56 4.09 -4.99
C GLY A 30 -1.36 2.89 -5.51
N PHE A 31 -0.93 2.39 -6.67
CA PHE A 31 -1.40 1.13 -7.26
C PHE A 31 -0.26 0.15 -7.13
N VAL A 32 -0.36 -0.79 -6.20
CA VAL A 32 0.76 -1.59 -5.73
C VAL A 32 0.54 -3.06 -6.03
N THR A 33 1.53 -3.68 -6.67
CA THR A 33 1.58 -5.12 -6.88
C THR A 33 2.53 -5.73 -5.88
N ILE A 34 2.08 -6.82 -5.23
CA ILE A 34 2.86 -7.50 -4.20
C ILE A 34 2.92 -8.97 -4.58
N GLU A 35 4.12 -9.48 -4.83
CA GLU A 35 4.33 -10.90 -5.15
C GLU A 35 4.04 -11.76 -3.93
N LYS A 36 3.50 -12.96 -4.17
CA LYS A 36 3.32 -13.96 -3.11
C LYS A 36 4.60 -14.15 -2.31
N GLY A 37 4.49 -14.10 -1.01
CA GLY A 37 5.61 -14.25 -0.08
C GLY A 37 6.40 -12.98 0.18
N ALA A 38 6.14 -11.89 -0.55
CA ALA A 38 6.82 -10.63 -0.30
C ALA A 38 6.40 -10.05 1.05
N VAL A 39 7.37 -9.47 1.75
CA VAL A 39 7.19 -8.90 3.09
C VAL A 39 7.47 -7.41 3.05
N LEU A 40 6.55 -6.63 3.59
CA LEU A 40 6.81 -5.25 3.96
C LEU A 40 7.14 -5.25 5.46
N PRO A 41 8.40 -5.00 5.85
CA PRO A 41 8.79 -5.07 7.26
C PRO A 41 8.07 -4.03 8.12
N SER A 42 8.04 -4.26 9.42
CA SER A 42 7.45 -3.33 10.38
C SER A 42 8.05 -1.94 10.23
N HIS A 43 7.19 -0.95 10.06
CA HIS A 43 7.57 0.45 9.91
C HIS A 43 6.40 1.33 10.36
N ALA A 44 6.70 2.61 10.52
CA ALA A 44 5.70 3.63 10.81
C ALA A 44 6.03 4.89 10.01
N HIS A 45 5.02 5.66 9.71
CA HIS A 45 5.18 6.93 9.03
C HIS A 45 4.08 7.91 9.48
N LEU A 46 4.37 9.18 9.29
CA LEU A 46 3.48 10.28 9.63
C LEU A 46 2.14 10.21 8.91
N HIS A 47 2.13 9.68 7.68
CA HIS A 47 0.96 9.65 6.83
C HIS A 47 -0.12 8.70 7.38
N GLU A 48 -1.37 9.15 7.40
CA GLU A 48 -2.49 8.23 7.48
C GLU A 48 -2.55 7.44 6.18
N GLN A 49 -2.96 6.19 6.25
CA GLN A 49 -3.00 5.32 5.08
C GLN A 49 -4.28 4.50 5.08
N THR A 50 -4.92 4.39 3.92
CA THR A 50 -5.90 3.32 3.69
C THR A 50 -5.30 2.31 2.71
N THR A 51 -5.56 1.03 2.96
CA THR A 51 -5.14 -0.06 2.08
C THR A 51 -6.36 -0.87 1.68
N GLN A 52 -6.63 -0.91 0.39
CA GLN A 52 -7.74 -1.68 -0.18
C GLN A 52 -7.19 -2.78 -1.06
N VAL A 53 -7.57 -4.03 -0.78
CA VAL A 53 -7.18 -5.16 -1.63
C VAL A 53 -8.13 -5.25 -2.82
N ILE A 54 -7.58 -5.21 -4.02
CA ILE A 54 -8.32 -5.37 -5.26
C ILE A 54 -8.35 -6.83 -5.66
N SER A 55 -7.22 -7.53 -5.53
CA SER A 55 -7.12 -8.96 -5.76
C SER A 55 -6.09 -9.59 -4.84
N GLY A 56 -6.28 -10.86 -4.52
CA GLY A 56 -5.39 -11.62 -3.65
C GLY A 56 -5.75 -11.52 -2.17
N LYS A 57 -4.84 -12.05 -1.33
CA LYS A 57 -4.96 -12.05 0.13
C LYS A 57 -3.70 -11.48 0.73
N LEU A 58 -3.85 -10.42 1.51
CA LEU A 58 -2.78 -9.71 2.18
C LEU A 58 -2.95 -9.83 3.69
N GLU A 59 -1.95 -10.39 4.36
CA GLU A 59 -1.90 -10.38 5.82
C GLU A 59 -1.31 -9.05 6.27
N LEU A 60 -2.11 -8.25 6.97
CA LEU A 60 -1.72 -6.93 7.45
C LEU A 60 -1.74 -6.91 8.96
N THR A 61 -0.63 -6.48 9.55
CA THR A 61 -0.48 -6.32 11.01
C THR A 61 -0.43 -4.83 11.32
N ILE A 62 -1.37 -4.35 12.11
CA ILE A 62 -1.48 -2.95 12.53
C ILE A 62 -1.49 -2.92 14.06
N ASP A 63 -0.54 -2.23 14.66
CA ASP A 63 -0.43 -2.09 16.12
C ASP A 63 -0.47 -3.47 16.84
N GLY A 64 0.20 -4.45 16.25
CA GLY A 64 0.27 -5.81 16.79
C GLY A 64 -0.93 -6.71 16.47
N PHE A 65 -1.97 -6.19 15.81
CA PHE A 65 -3.15 -6.97 15.44
C PHE A 65 -3.08 -7.38 13.98
N THR A 66 -3.16 -8.68 13.73
CA THR A 66 -3.05 -9.25 12.39
C THR A 66 -4.41 -9.64 11.83
N ASN A 67 -4.70 -9.19 10.61
CA ASN A 67 -5.89 -9.58 9.85
C ASN A 67 -5.51 -9.89 8.42
N VAL A 68 -6.26 -10.79 7.79
CA VAL A 68 -6.13 -11.07 6.35
C VAL A 68 -7.14 -10.21 5.60
N LEU A 69 -6.62 -9.35 4.74
CA LEU A 69 -7.44 -8.54 3.85
C LEU A 69 -7.61 -9.28 2.52
N GLU A 70 -8.82 -9.20 1.99
CA GLU A 70 -9.18 -9.76 0.70
C GLU A 70 -10.11 -8.80 -0.05
N PRO A 71 -10.44 -9.05 -1.32
CA PRO A 71 -11.31 -8.16 -2.08
C PRO A 71 -12.61 -7.85 -1.32
N GLY A 72 -12.97 -6.57 -1.28
CA GLY A 72 -14.12 -6.08 -0.53
C GLY A 72 -13.81 -5.57 0.87
N THR A 73 -12.54 -5.63 1.28
CA THR A 73 -12.08 -5.11 2.58
C THR A 73 -11.13 -3.94 2.40
N ILE A 74 -11.15 -3.04 3.35
CA ILE A 74 -10.25 -1.90 3.42
C ILE A 74 -9.75 -1.72 4.85
N ALA A 75 -8.46 -1.48 5.01
CA ALA A 75 -7.87 -1.16 6.30
C ALA A 75 -7.54 0.31 6.39
N MET A 76 -7.63 0.88 7.59
CA MET A 76 -7.14 2.21 7.89
C MET A 76 -5.99 2.12 8.88
N ILE A 77 -4.87 2.73 8.52
CA ILE A 77 -3.66 2.77 9.34
C ILE A 77 -3.48 4.21 9.82
N PRO A 78 -3.63 4.45 11.14
CA PRO A 78 -3.45 5.79 11.68
C PRO A 78 -2.01 6.30 11.56
N SER A 79 -1.83 7.61 11.62
CA SER A 79 -0.53 8.26 11.63
C SER A 79 0.38 7.67 12.72
N ASN A 80 1.62 7.37 12.36
CA ASN A 80 2.67 6.88 13.26
C ASN A 80 2.42 5.50 13.92
N VAL A 81 1.42 4.76 13.48
CA VAL A 81 1.14 3.41 13.99
C VAL A 81 1.98 2.40 13.23
N VAL A 82 2.69 1.55 13.97
CA VAL A 82 3.55 0.50 13.41
C VAL A 82 2.70 -0.53 12.67
N HIS A 83 3.11 -0.86 11.45
CA HIS A 83 2.43 -1.85 10.62
C HIS A 83 3.40 -2.60 9.73
N SER A 84 2.98 -3.78 9.29
CA SER A 84 3.72 -4.68 8.40
C SER A 84 2.75 -5.46 7.53
N ALA A 85 3.25 -6.06 6.46
CA ALA A 85 2.41 -6.84 5.57
C ALA A 85 3.15 -8.06 5.02
N LEU A 86 2.38 -9.12 4.74
CA LEU A 86 2.85 -10.33 4.06
C LEU A 86 1.81 -10.73 3.02
N ALA A 87 2.24 -10.86 1.77
CA ALA A 87 1.36 -11.34 0.71
C ALA A 87 1.22 -12.86 0.79
N LEU A 88 0.02 -13.34 1.09
CA LEU A 88 -0.27 -14.78 1.11
C LEU A 88 -0.46 -15.33 -0.30
N THR A 89 -0.85 -14.49 -1.23
CA THR A 89 -0.92 -14.74 -2.67
C THR A 89 -0.35 -13.52 -3.38
N ASP A 90 -0.24 -13.57 -4.70
CA ASP A 90 -0.04 -12.34 -5.46
C ASP A 90 -1.19 -11.39 -5.17
N CYS A 91 -0.88 -10.13 -4.91
CA CYS A 91 -1.85 -9.10 -4.54
C CYS A 91 -1.76 -7.89 -5.45
N LEU A 92 -2.91 -7.28 -5.68
CA LEU A 92 -3.04 -5.94 -6.20
C LEU A 92 -3.78 -5.12 -5.14
N VAL A 93 -3.18 -4.04 -4.69
CA VAL A 93 -3.76 -3.17 -3.67
C VAL A 93 -3.74 -1.71 -4.11
N THR A 94 -4.64 -0.93 -3.55
CA THR A 94 -4.63 0.53 -3.68
C THR A 94 -4.37 1.13 -2.31
N ASP A 95 -3.30 1.91 -2.21
CA ASP A 95 -2.94 2.64 -1.00
C ASP A 95 -3.22 4.12 -1.20
N THR A 96 -3.87 4.75 -0.22
CA THR A 96 -4.05 6.19 -0.19
C THR A 96 -3.40 6.77 1.04
N PHE A 97 -2.56 7.79 0.85
CA PHE A 97 -1.80 8.44 1.90
C PHE A 97 -2.17 9.92 2.03
N CYS A 98 -2.28 10.40 3.26
CA CYS A 98 -2.41 11.82 3.57
C CYS A 98 -1.50 12.16 4.77
N PRO A 99 -0.63 13.16 4.66
CA PRO A 99 -0.34 14.02 3.52
C PRO A 99 0.37 13.27 2.39
N VAL A 100 0.72 14.02 1.35
CA VAL A 100 1.41 13.46 0.18
C VAL A 100 2.73 12.79 0.56
N ARG A 101 3.04 11.66 -0.08
CA ARG A 101 4.30 10.92 0.11
C ARG A 101 5.39 11.53 -0.76
N ASP A 102 6.10 12.53 -0.23
CA ASP A 102 7.22 13.16 -0.95
C ASP A 102 8.35 12.18 -1.26
N ASP A 103 8.53 11.17 -0.42
CA ASP A 103 9.51 10.11 -0.60
C ASP A 103 9.18 9.14 -1.76
N TYR A 104 7.96 9.19 -2.27
CA TYR A 104 7.54 8.38 -3.43
C TYR A 104 7.46 9.18 -4.73
N LYS A 105 7.87 10.44 -4.70
CA LYS A 105 7.96 11.27 -5.91
C LYS A 105 9.18 10.97 -6.77
#